data_8aec28092d69715a41781df78e348c6a
#
_entry.id   8aec28092d69715a41781df78e348c6a
#
_cell.length_a   1.000
_cell.length_b   1.000
_cell.length_c   1.000
_cell.angle_alpha   90.00
_cell.angle_beta   90.00
_cell.angle_gamma   90.00
#
_symmetry.space_group_name_H-M   'P 1'
#
loop_
_entity.id
_entity.type
_entity.pdbx_description
1 polymer ?
#
loop_
_entity_poly.entity_id
_entity_poly.type
_entity_poly.pdbx_seq_one_letter_code
_entity_poly.pdbx_strand_id
1 'polypeptide(L)'
;MGPRPDRGRLARMRPGRPRSGRRTGLRAFAAASFCLLMIAPGAAWSADDKPAAAAPELPARVETRHTINLAGQPLDYRAVAETIGLTDRKGEATASVYTVSYLANPPAGQQRPVAFVFNGGPGAASVFLHLGALGPRILDTPASGAVPSPPVRLIDNQSTWLPFTDLVFVDPVGTGFSHGRGKDDNPDKPFWNVRSDLDSLGAVVRRWLTRHERWSAPVFLVGESYGGLRATALAHSLERDVGVSVSGLVLISPALDIAVLHPDISNTLAPAFALPSYAAAFAALSGAESGPETGAAAERFALSDYLVGLAGLKGIPNAGDPFIARIAELIGLSGDIVRRERGRVPNQVFARELRRAQGEILSLYDATVARPTRANPWDDHAGDPVLDPAIAAYTAAFDSYAPEALGYRTEQPYRVLAREVSREWNWDAARGGEGGLGLALSSLEDTLLQHPATRLLIANGRYDLVTPYLASRWLVDQLAVPAAVRAAIGLRVYEGGHMMYMRPKSRAALAADAADLFTSQSAAPSR
;
A
#
# COMPACT_ATOMS: atom_id res chain seq x y z
N MET A 1 53.09 40.82 -27.48
CA MET A 1 54.23 40.11 -28.09
C MET A 1 54.63 38.97 -27.18
N GLY A 2 54.45 37.75 -27.66
CA GLY A 2 54.80 36.51 -26.96
C GLY A 2 54.05 35.35 -27.61
N PRO A 3 54.69 34.27 -28.06
CA PRO A 3 54.17 33.43 -29.13
C PRO A 3 53.25 32.31 -28.66
N ARG A 4 52.35 31.90 -29.54
CA ARG A 4 51.49 30.72 -29.46
C ARG A 4 52.29 29.43 -29.67
N PRO A 5 52.00 28.32 -29.00
CA PRO A 5 52.46 27.01 -29.45
C PRO A 5 51.40 26.26 -30.27
N ASP A 6 51.97 25.46 -31.12
CA ASP A 6 51.58 24.70 -32.27
C ASP A 6 50.54 23.60 -32.03
N ARG A 7 49.74 23.34 -33.09
CA ARG A 7 48.74 22.28 -33.14
C ARG A 7 49.37 20.95 -33.56
N GLY A 8 49.46 19.99 -32.64
CA GLY A 8 49.79 18.60 -32.92
C GLY A 8 48.60 17.82 -33.47
N ARG A 9 48.78 17.19 -34.62
CA ARG A 9 47.84 16.27 -35.30
C ARG A 9 47.66 14.99 -34.46
N LEU A 10 46.43 14.62 -34.14
CA LEU A 10 46.08 13.30 -33.62
C LEU A 10 45.63 12.39 -34.78
N ALA A 11 46.40 11.32 -34.95
CA ALA A 11 46.14 10.25 -35.91
C ALA A 11 44.97 9.38 -35.48
N ARG A 12 44.09 9.04 -36.40
CA ARG A 12 42.97 8.12 -36.24
C ARG A 12 43.48 6.67 -36.16
N MET A 13 43.26 5.97 -35.04
CA MET A 13 43.39 4.52 -34.97
C MET A 13 42.02 3.84 -35.19
N ARG A 14 42.00 2.89 -36.13
CA ARG A 14 40.87 1.99 -36.41
C ARG A 14 40.88 0.82 -35.42
N PRO A 15 39.70 0.30 -34.97
CA PRO A 15 39.65 -0.88 -34.14
C PRO A 15 39.78 -2.18 -34.96
N GLY A 16 40.68 -3.05 -34.50
CA GLY A 16 40.88 -4.39 -35.05
C GLY A 16 39.87 -5.41 -34.52
N ARG A 17 39.46 -6.31 -35.40
CA ARG A 17 38.62 -7.49 -35.10
C ARG A 17 39.41 -8.54 -34.31
N PRO A 18 38.78 -9.26 -33.35
CA PRO A 18 39.41 -10.41 -32.70
C PRO A 18 39.29 -11.67 -33.57
N ARG A 19 40.41 -12.41 -33.64
CA ARG A 19 40.56 -13.72 -34.28
C ARG A 19 40.13 -14.83 -33.31
N SER A 20 39.42 -15.82 -33.85
CA SER A 20 39.13 -17.12 -33.26
C SER A 20 40.39 -17.94 -32.92
N GLY A 21 40.47 -18.50 -31.75
CA GLY A 21 41.51 -19.45 -31.31
C GLY A 21 40.92 -20.61 -30.51
N ARG A 22 41.24 -21.79 -31.00
CA ARG A 22 40.73 -23.13 -30.66
C ARG A 22 41.27 -23.68 -29.33
N ARG A 23 40.38 -24.51 -28.69
CA ARG A 23 40.57 -25.86 -28.12
C ARG A 23 41.63 -26.15 -27.08
N THR A 24 41.20 -26.78 -26.00
CA THR A 24 41.49 -28.14 -25.42
C THR A 24 40.99 -28.09 -23.98
N GLY A 25 40.29 -29.02 -23.38
CA GLY A 25 40.14 -30.45 -23.57
C GLY A 25 40.09 -31.13 -22.20
N LEU A 26 39.13 -32.04 -22.02
CA LEU A 26 39.09 -33.23 -21.13
C LEU A 26 38.83 -32.97 -19.62
N ARG A 27 38.02 -33.77 -18.90
CA ARG A 27 37.60 -35.18 -19.03
C ARG A 27 36.27 -35.41 -18.31
N ALA A 28 35.50 -36.30 -18.93
CA ALA A 28 34.28 -36.91 -18.42
C ALA A 28 34.59 -37.98 -17.34
N PHE A 29 33.62 -38.19 -16.41
CA PHE A 29 33.40 -39.49 -15.81
C PHE A 29 31.91 -39.84 -15.95
N ALA A 30 31.68 -40.89 -16.72
CA ALA A 30 30.41 -41.52 -16.93
C ALA A 30 30.17 -42.57 -15.83
N ALA A 31 28.96 -42.64 -15.32
CA ALA A 31 28.43 -43.86 -14.70
C ALA A 31 27.06 -44.11 -15.34
N ALA A 32 27.03 -45.15 -16.16
CA ALA A 32 25.84 -45.69 -16.80
C ALA A 32 25.04 -46.48 -15.81
N SER A 33 23.73 -46.29 -15.76
CA SER A 33 22.77 -47.29 -15.32
C SER A 33 21.67 -47.42 -16.36
N PHE A 34 21.66 -48.55 -17.01
CA PHE A 34 20.72 -49.01 -18.02
C PHE A 34 19.40 -49.36 -17.33
N CYS A 35 18.31 -48.68 -17.68
CA CYS A 35 16.97 -49.22 -17.54
C CYS A 35 16.28 -49.20 -18.90
N LEU A 36 16.18 -50.34 -19.50
CA LEU A 36 15.39 -50.63 -20.69
C LEU A 36 13.91 -50.49 -20.32
N LEU A 37 13.19 -49.51 -20.85
CA LEU A 37 11.73 -49.49 -20.85
C LEU A 37 11.23 -49.49 -22.29
N MET A 38 10.44 -50.48 -22.59
CA MET A 38 9.75 -50.75 -23.86
C MET A 38 8.91 -49.53 -24.28
N ILE A 39 9.17 -49.04 -25.48
CA ILE A 39 8.35 -48.06 -26.16
C ILE A 39 7.17 -48.79 -26.80
N ALA A 40 5.97 -48.60 -26.22
CA ALA A 40 4.73 -48.85 -26.93
C ALA A 40 4.35 -47.57 -27.71
N PRO A 41 3.85 -47.64 -28.95
CA PRO A 41 3.40 -46.46 -29.66
C PRO A 41 2.11 -45.98 -29.01
N GLY A 42 2.25 -44.95 -28.17
CA GLY A 42 1.12 -44.21 -27.60
C GLY A 42 0.45 -43.36 -28.65
N ALA A 43 -0.85 -43.55 -28.81
CA ALA A 43 -1.74 -42.71 -29.60
C ALA A 43 -1.50 -41.23 -29.29
N ALA A 44 -1.28 -40.44 -30.31
CA ALA A 44 -1.32 -38.99 -30.25
C ALA A 44 -2.73 -38.61 -29.78
N TRP A 45 -2.84 -38.17 -28.53
CA TRP A 45 -4.00 -37.40 -28.11
C TRP A 45 -3.92 -36.03 -28.78
N SER A 46 -4.73 -35.83 -29.80
CA SER A 46 -5.13 -34.50 -30.24
C SER A 46 -5.71 -33.81 -29.01
N ALA A 47 -5.02 -32.82 -28.47
CA ALA A 47 -5.64 -31.83 -27.63
C ALA A 47 -6.69 -31.14 -28.51
N ASP A 48 -7.95 -31.49 -28.35
CA ASP A 48 -9.05 -30.67 -28.84
C ASP A 48 -8.85 -29.30 -28.20
N ASP A 49 -8.47 -28.31 -29.03
CA ASP A 49 -8.57 -26.90 -28.72
C ASP A 49 -10.05 -26.55 -28.55
N LYS A 50 -10.63 -26.95 -27.42
CA LYS A 50 -11.84 -26.31 -26.95
C LYS A 50 -11.49 -24.89 -26.62
N PRO A 51 -12.12 -23.88 -27.26
CA PRO A 51 -11.95 -22.50 -26.84
C PRO A 51 -12.22 -22.46 -25.33
N ALA A 52 -11.29 -21.89 -24.57
CA ALA A 52 -11.45 -21.73 -23.14
C ALA A 52 -12.84 -21.11 -22.91
N ALA A 53 -13.68 -21.80 -22.11
CA ALA A 53 -15.02 -21.31 -21.82
C ALA A 53 -14.88 -19.87 -21.34
N ALA A 54 -15.58 -18.94 -21.99
CA ALA A 54 -15.57 -17.55 -21.58
C ALA A 54 -15.90 -17.50 -20.08
N ALA A 55 -15.05 -16.82 -19.30
CA ALA A 55 -15.28 -16.67 -17.87
C ALA A 55 -16.73 -16.16 -17.65
N PRO A 56 -17.48 -16.71 -16.69
CA PRO A 56 -18.86 -16.33 -16.46
C PRO A 56 -18.95 -14.82 -16.27
N GLU A 57 -19.91 -14.20 -16.94
CA GLU A 57 -20.08 -12.75 -16.92
C GLU A 57 -20.46 -12.32 -15.50
N LEU A 58 -19.75 -11.31 -14.97
CA LEU A 58 -20.04 -10.75 -13.65
C LEU A 58 -21.41 -10.04 -13.66
N PRO A 59 -22.20 -10.11 -12.57
CA PRO A 59 -23.40 -9.30 -12.44
C PRO A 59 -23.08 -7.81 -12.66
N ALA A 60 -23.87 -7.14 -13.51
CA ALA A 60 -23.60 -5.74 -13.83
C ALA A 60 -23.86 -4.83 -12.61
N ARG A 61 -24.92 -5.12 -11.85
CA ARG A 61 -25.33 -4.36 -10.65
C ARG A 61 -26.29 -5.17 -9.80
N VAL A 62 -26.05 -5.15 -8.49
CA VAL A 62 -26.97 -5.68 -7.48
C VAL A 62 -27.12 -4.63 -6.39
N GLU A 63 -28.34 -4.43 -5.90
CA GLU A 63 -28.67 -3.51 -4.82
C GLU A 63 -29.41 -4.24 -3.71
N THR A 64 -28.96 -4.07 -2.46
CA THR A 64 -29.60 -4.62 -1.27
C THR A 64 -29.82 -3.52 -0.22
N ARG A 65 -30.78 -3.73 0.68
CA ARG A 65 -31.11 -2.77 1.75
C ARG A 65 -30.77 -3.36 3.10
N HIS A 66 -30.20 -2.53 3.96
CA HIS A 66 -29.71 -2.94 5.26
C HIS A 66 -29.98 -1.86 6.31
N THR A 67 -29.94 -2.29 7.55
CA THR A 67 -29.95 -1.42 8.72
C THR A 67 -28.81 -1.84 9.64
N ILE A 68 -28.03 -0.88 10.13
CA ILE A 68 -27.04 -1.10 11.18
C ILE A 68 -27.45 -0.32 12.42
N ASN A 69 -27.26 -0.92 13.60
CA ASN A 69 -27.52 -0.26 14.87
C ASN A 69 -26.21 0.33 15.43
N LEU A 70 -26.12 1.64 15.51
CA LEU A 70 -24.97 2.37 16.01
C LEU A 70 -25.31 3.04 17.34
N ALA A 71 -24.75 2.54 18.45
CA ALA A 71 -25.02 3.03 19.80
C ALA A 71 -26.53 3.17 20.12
N GLY A 72 -27.34 2.20 19.66
CA GLY A 72 -28.79 2.18 19.88
C GLY A 72 -29.61 2.98 18.84
N GLN A 73 -28.98 3.62 17.87
CA GLN A 73 -29.64 4.34 16.78
C GLN A 73 -29.56 3.54 15.47
N PRO A 74 -30.70 3.21 14.84
CA PRO A 74 -30.70 2.52 13.55
C PRO A 74 -30.29 3.49 12.43
N LEU A 75 -29.43 3.02 11.55
CA LEU A 75 -29.04 3.71 10.32
C LEU A 75 -29.35 2.81 9.12
N ASP A 76 -30.32 3.24 8.31
CA ASP A 76 -30.71 2.54 7.09
C ASP A 76 -29.77 2.95 5.94
N TYR A 77 -29.34 1.97 5.16
CA TYR A 77 -28.49 2.19 4.00
C TYR A 77 -28.77 1.19 2.88
N ARG A 78 -28.36 1.56 1.67
CA ARG A 78 -28.32 0.66 0.52
C ARG A 78 -26.88 0.23 0.26
N ALA A 79 -26.68 -1.05 -0.01
CA ALA A 79 -25.43 -1.56 -0.54
C ALA A 79 -25.60 -1.81 -2.05
N VAL A 80 -24.71 -1.25 -2.85
CA VAL A 80 -24.69 -1.40 -4.31
C VAL A 80 -23.37 -2.03 -4.72
N ALA A 81 -23.41 -3.29 -5.12
CA ALA A 81 -22.28 -3.99 -5.73
C ALA A 81 -22.45 -3.91 -7.26
N GLU A 82 -21.52 -3.29 -7.94
CA GLU A 82 -21.64 -3.05 -9.38
C GLU A 82 -20.31 -3.13 -10.12
N THR A 83 -20.41 -3.44 -11.42
CA THR A 83 -19.30 -3.42 -12.35
C THR A 83 -19.37 -2.18 -13.24
N ILE A 84 -18.35 -1.35 -13.22
CA ILE A 84 -18.21 -0.16 -14.06
C ILE A 84 -17.33 -0.50 -15.25
N GLY A 85 -17.93 -0.63 -16.44
CA GLY A 85 -17.18 -0.85 -17.67
C GLY A 85 -16.38 0.39 -18.09
N LEU A 86 -15.14 0.22 -18.50
CA LEU A 86 -14.28 1.26 -19.08
C LEU A 86 -14.15 1.04 -20.59
N THR A 87 -14.01 2.12 -21.34
CA THR A 87 -13.85 2.09 -22.80
C THR A 87 -12.73 3.03 -23.23
N ASP A 88 -12.07 2.70 -24.31
CA ASP A 88 -11.14 3.60 -24.98
C ASP A 88 -11.87 4.75 -25.74
N ARG A 89 -11.07 5.58 -26.45
CA ARG A 89 -11.62 6.70 -27.25
C ARG A 89 -12.45 6.26 -28.45
N LYS A 90 -12.35 4.99 -28.86
CA LYS A 90 -13.14 4.40 -29.98
C LYS A 90 -14.43 3.75 -29.46
N GLY A 91 -14.62 3.68 -28.13
CA GLY A 91 -15.75 3.01 -27.50
C GLY A 91 -15.53 1.52 -27.24
N GLU A 92 -14.33 0.98 -27.55
CA GLU A 92 -14.01 -0.42 -27.28
C GLU A 92 -13.82 -0.65 -25.77
N ALA A 93 -14.36 -1.76 -25.27
CA ALA A 93 -14.24 -2.10 -23.84
C ALA A 93 -12.79 -2.44 -23.47
N THR A 94 -12.23 -1.74 -22.47
CA THR A 94 -10.85 -1.91 -21.99
C THR A 94 -10.75 -2.59 -20.64
N ALA A 95 -11.72 -2.36 -19.75
CA ALA A 95 -11.75 -2.99 -18.44
C ALA A 95 -13.17 -3.03 -17.85
N SER A 96 -13.31 -3.86 -16.82
CA SER A 96 -14.47 -3.90 -15.92
C SER A 96 -13.97 -3.71 -14.50
N VAL A 97 -14.40 -2.65 -13.83
CA VAL A 97 -13.97 -2.30 -12.47
C VAL A 97 -15.12 -2.54 -11.51
N TYR A 98 -14.89 -3.42 -10.54
CA TYR A 98 -15.82 -3.74 -9.48
C TYR A 98 -15.80 -2.71 -8.37
N THR A 99 -16.98 -2.33 -7.88
CA THR A 99 -17.15 -1.40 -6.76
C THR A 99 -18.23 -1.89 -5.81
N VAL A 100 -18.07 -1.60 -4.53
CA VAL A 100 -19.11 -1.75 -3.51
C VAL A 100 -19.38 -0.39 -2.90
N SER A 101 -20.61 0.09 -3.04
CA SER A 101 -21.03 1.38 -2.47
C SER A 101 -22.00 1.17 -1.33
N TYR A 102 -21.82 1.93 -0.25
CA TYR A 102 -22.78 2.03 0.85
C TYR A 102 -23.34 3.44 0.90
N LEU A 103 -24.62 3.56 0.70
CA LEU A 103 -25.33 4.83 0.53
C LEU A 103 -26.39 4.95 1.62
N ALA A 104 -26.15 5.80 2.62
CA ALA A 104 -27.15 6.09 3.64
C ALA A 104 -28.12 7.19 3.14
N ASN A 105 -29.34 7.18 3.67
CA ASN A 105 -30.33 8.19 3.31
C ASN A 105 -29.98 9.53 3.95
N PRO A 106 -29.74 10.61 3.19
CA PRO A 106 -29.49 11.92 3.77
C PRO A 106 -30.75 12.51 4.37
N PRO A 107 -30.64 13.38 5.39
CA PRO A 107 -31.72 14.26 5.74
C PRO A 107 -32.15 15.11 4.54
N ALA A 108 -33.43 15.45 4.45
CA ALA A 108 -33.96 16.21 3.32
C ALA A 108 -33.18 17.53 3.12
N GLY A 109 -32.73 17.79 1.88
CA GLY A 109 -32.00 18.99 1.49
C GLY A 109 -30.51 19.01 1.81
N GLN A 110 -29.93 17.95 2.40
CA GLN A 110 -28.48 17.84 2.64
C GLN A 110 -27.81 16.93 1.61
N GLN A 111 -26.71 17.40 1.04
CA GLN A 111 -25.83 16.59 0.22
C GLN A 111 -24.78 15.90 1.11
N ARG A 112 -24.82 14.57 1.14
CA ARG A 112 -23.83 13.80 1.89
C ARG A 112 -22.50 13.78 1.15
N PRO A 113 -21.36 13.83 1.84
CA PRO A 113 -20.08 13.55 1.24
C PRO A 113 -20.02 12.12 0.66
N VAL A 114 -19.16 11.92 -0.31
CA VAL A 114 -18.82 10.59 -0.85
C VAL A 114 -17.32 10.36 -0.76
N ALA A 115 -16.91 9.24 -0.19
CA ALA A 115 -15.53 8.81 -0.09
C ALA A 115 -15.24 7.64 -1.04
N PHE A 116 -14.33 7.84 -2.00
CA PHE A 116 -13.77 6.75 -2.80
C PHE A 116 -12.57 6.17 -2.08
N VAL A 117 -12.60 4.85 -1.87
CA VAL A 117 -11.67 4.13 -0.98
C VAL A 117 -10.83 3.15 -1.77
N PHE A 118 -9.52 3.20 -1.56
CA PHE A 118 -8.54 2.37 -2.25
C PHE A 118 -7.54 1.75 -1.27
N ASN A 119 -7.30 0.45 -1.34
CA ASN A 119 -6.10 -0.14 -0.79
C ASN A 119 -4.90 0.03 -1.73
N GLY A 120 -3.74 -0.44 -1.32
CA GLY A 120 -2.47 -0.24 -2.01
C GLY A 120 -1.94 -1.49 -2.70
N GLY A 121 -0.82 -1.92 -2.27
CA GLY A 121 0.02 -2.97 -2.86
C GLY A 121 1.18 -2.35 -3.66
N PRO A 122 1.07 -2.03 -4.95
CA PRO A 122 -0.09 -2.23 -5.86
C PRO A 122 -0.51 -3.70 -5.96
N GLY A 123 -1.78 -3.92 -6.29
CA GLY A 123 -2.35 -5.27 -6.43
C GLY A 123 -3.28 -5.71 -5.31
N ALA A 124 -3.57 -4.85 -4.31
CA ALA A 124 -4.59 -5.14 -3.29
C ALA A 124 -5.97 -4.62 -3.71
N ALA A 125 -6.99 -5.46 -3.51
CA ALA A 125 -8.39 -5.05 -3.52
C ALA A 125 -8.71 -4.18 -2.31
N SER A 126 -9.79 -3.39 -2.36
CA SER A 126 -10.17 -2.48 -1.28
C SER A 126 -10.73 -3.17 -0.03
N VAL A 127 -10.71 -4.49 0.00
CA VAL A 127 -11.32 -5.33 1.06
C VAL A 127 -10.73 -5.10 2.44
N PHE A 128 -9.43 -4.75 2.55
CA PHE A 128 -8.80 -4.50 3.84
C PHE A 128 -9.40 -3.28 4.54
N LEU A 129 -9.59 -2.17 3.83
CA LEU A 129 -10.30 -1.01 4.35
C LEU A 129 -11.81 -1.27 4.45
N HIS A 130 -12.38 -2.01 3.51
CA HIS A 130 -13.81 -2.31 3.46
C HIS A 130 -14.28 -3.13 4.67
N LEU A 131 -13.72 -4.34 4.83
CA LEU A 131 -14.10 -5.27 5.91
C LEU A 131 -13.19 -5.20 7.14
N GLY A 132 -12.23 -4.27 7.18
CA GLY A 132 -11.33 -4.10 8.33
C GLY A 132 -11.51 -2.78 9.06
N ALA A 133 -11.98 -1.72 8.36
CA ALA A 133 -11.96 -0.38 8.91
C ALA A 133 -13.28 0.40 8.75
N LEU A 134 -13.70 0.68 7.51
CA LEU A 134 -14.65 1.75 7.19
C LEU A 134 -16.07 1.26 6.94
N GLY A 135 -16.23 0.06 6.38
CA GLY A 135 -17.53 -0.47 5.98
C GLY A 135 -18.46 -0.77 7.16
N PRO A 136 -19.75 -1.07 6.89
CA PRO A 136 -20.73 -1.37 7.95
C PRO A 136 -20.50 -2.74 8.61
N ARG A 137 -19.78 -3.64 7.95
CA ARG A 137 -19.40 -4.96 8.48
C ARG A 137 -17.90 -5.09 8.48
N ILE A 138 -17.34 -5.67 9.54
CA ILE A 138 -15.90 -5.87 9.70
C ILE A 138 -15.58 -7.25 10.26
N LEU A 139 -14.34 -7.71 10.05
CA LEU A 139 -13.78 -8.85 10.74
C LEU A 139 -13.84 -8.65 12.26
N ASP A 140 -14.28 -9.68 12.97
CA ASP A 140 -14.27 -9.72 14.44
C ASP A 140 -12.82 -9.91 14.93
N THR A 141 -12.11 -8.79 15.11
CA THR A 141 -10.72 -8.78 15.54
C THR A 141 -10.59 -8.60 17.04
N PRO A 142 -9.65 -9.30 17.72
CA PRO A 142 -9.39 -9.12 19.14
C PRO A 142 -8.79 -7.73 19.44
N ALA A 143 -8.76 -7.34 20.70
CA ALA A 143 -8.21 -6.06 21.15
C ALA A 143 -6.74 -5.85 20.74
N SER A 144 -5.98 -6.93 20.59
CA SER A 144 -4.59 -6.92 20.11
C SER A 144 -4.46 -6.55 18.63
N GLY A 145 -5.55 -6.64 17.85
CA GLY A 145 -5.49 -6.49 16.39
C GLY A 145 -4.95 -7.72 15.66
N ALA A 146 -4.78 -8.86 16.32
CA ALA A 146 -4.37 -10.08 15.67
C ALA A 146 -5.43 -10.55 14.66
N VAL A 147 -4.98 -11.21 13.60
CA VAL A 147 -5.89 -11.82 12.63
C VAL A 147 -6.66 -12.95 13.30
N PRO A 148 -8.01 -12.99 13.21
CA PRO A 148 -8.81 -14.02 13.85
C PRO A 148 -8.53 -15.40 13.24
N SER A 149 -8.56 -16.44 14.08
CA SER A 149 -8.47 -17.83 13.62
C SER A 149 -9.74 -18.24 12.87
N PRO A 150 -9.64 -19.16 11.89
CA PRO A 150 -10.80 -19.72 11.21
C PRO A 150 -11.73 -20.50 12.19
N PRO A 151 -13.05 -20.51 11.94
CA PRO A 151 -13.76 -19.75 10.92
C PRO A 151 -13.87 -18.27 11.26
N VAL A 152 -13.60 -17.41 10.29
CA VAL A 152 -13.72 -15.96 10.47
C VAL A 152 -15.19 -15.51 10.51
N ARG A 153 -15.47 -14.45 11.24
CA ARG A 153 -16.81 -13.87 11.36
C ARG A 153 -16.80 -12.39 11.08
N LEU A 154 -17.87 -11.91 10.45
CA LEU A 154 -18.16 -10.49 10.30
C LEU A 154 -19.16 -10.04 11.37
N ILE A 155 -18.86 -8.90 11.97
CA ILE A 155 -19.71 -8.22 12.95
C ILE A 155 -20.09 -6.83 12.47
N ASP A 156 -21.10 -6.22 13.09
CA ASP A 156 -21.46 -4.83 12.84
C ASP A 156 -20.32 -3.91 13.30
N ASN A 157 -19.93 -3.00 12.42
CA ASN A 157 -18.86 -2.05 12.69
C ASN A 157 -19.40 -0.82 13.42
N GLN A 158 -19.20 -0.77 14.73
CA GLN A 158 -19.58 0.40 15.53
C GLN A 158 -18.76 1.67 15.21
N SER A 159 -17.65 1.51 14.46
CA SER A 159 -16.78 2.59 13.98
C SER A 159 -16.92 2.83 12.48
N THR A 160 -18.02 2.41 11.84
CA THR A 160 -18.24 2.65 10.42
C THR A 160 -18.31 4.15 10.11
N TRP A 161 -17.84 4.52 8.94
CA TRP A 161 -17.90 5.93 8.48
C TRP A 161 -19.25 6.33 7.88
N LEU A 162 -20.19 5.38 7.77
CA LEU A 162 -21.53 5.66 7.22
C LEU A 162 -22.29 6.82 7.89
N PRO A 163 -22.15 7.13 9.18
CA PRO A 163 -22.85 8.28 9.77
C PRO A 163 -22.51 9.63 9.11
N PHE A 164 -21.29 9.81 8.58
CA PHE A 164 -20.84 11.10 8.05
C PHE A 164 -20.49 11.12 6.56
N THR A 165 -20.40 9.98 5.89
CA THR A 165 -20.11 9.90 4.45
C THR A 165 -20.71 8.65 3.82
N ASP A 166 -21.02 8.72 2.52
CA ASP A 166 -21.23 7.52 1.72
C ASP A 166 -19.86 6.95 1.34
N LEU A 167 -19.78 5.62 1.18
CA LEU A 167 -18.53 4.91 0.93
C LEU A 167 -18.58 4.21 -0.42
N VAL A 168 -17.51 4.31 -1.19
CA VAL A 168 -17.34 3.61 -2.47
C VAL A 168 -16.00 2.90 -2.46
N PHE A 169 -16.00 1.61 -2.20
CA PHE A 169 -14.82 0.76 -2.27
C PHE A 169 -14.57 0.37 -3.71
N VAL A 170 -13.39 0.68 -4.23
CA VAL A 170 -13.03 0.45 -5.63
C VAL A 170 -11.89 -0.55 -5.70
N ASP A 171 -12.08 -1.64 -6.41
CA ASP A 171 -11.01 -2.60 -6.69
C ASP A 171 -10.31 -2.19 -7.99
N PRO A 172 -9.03 -1.81 -7.98
CA PRO A 172 -8.29 -1.49 -9.19
C PRO A 172 -8.20 -2.69 -10.15
N VAL A 173 -8.00 -2.44 -11.46
CA VAL A 173 -7.90 -3.49 -12.46
C VAL A 173 -6.83 -4.52 -12.09
N GLY A 174 -7.19 -5.79 -12.12
CA GLY A 174 -6.36 -6.93 -11.72
C GLY A 174 -6.50 -7.30 -10.25
N THR A 175 -7.44 -6.69 -9.50
CA THR A 175 -7.71 -7.01 -8.09
C THR A 175 -9.20 -7.24 -7.87
N GLY A 176 -9.56 -7.87 -6.77
CA GLY A 176 -10.96 -8.19 -6.47
C GLY A 176 -11.61 -8.95 -7.62
N PHE A 177 -12.76 -8.46 -8.08
CA PHE A 177 -13.40 -8.93 -9.31
C PHE A 177 -13.09 -8.05 -10.54
N SER A 178 -12.22 -7.06 -10.41
CA SER A 178 -11.86 -6.16 -11.51
C SER A 178 -10.86 -6.79 -12.46
N HIS A 179 -11.10 -6.65 -13.76
CA HIS A 179 -10.25 -7.22 -14.80
C HIS A 179 -10.21 -6.34 -16.05
N GLY A 180 -9.09 -6.41 -16.78
CA GLY A 180 -8.96 -5.86 -18.13
C GLY A 180 -9.80 -6.63 -19.14
N ARG A 181 -10.11 -5.98 -20.25
CA ARG A 181 -10.80 -6.58 -21.39
C ARG A 181 -9.95 -6.40 -22.64
N GLY A 182 -9.77 -7.46 -23.39
CA GLY A 182 -8.96 -7.46 -24.61
C GLY A 182 -8.72 -8.88 -25.10
N LYS A 183 -7.91 -8.98 -26.18
CA LYS A 183 -7.54 -10.25 -26.80
C LYS A 183 -6.14 -10.71 -26.38
N ASP A 184 -5.45 -9.91 -25.57
CA ASP A 184 -4.12 -10.22 -25.06
C ASP A 184 -4.17 -11.36 -24.02
N ASP A 185 -3.10 -12.10 -23.88
CA ASP A 185 -2.96 -13.20 -22.91
C ASP A 185 -3.18 -12.72 -21.47
N ASN A 186 -2.81 -11.47 -21.17
CA ASN A 186 -3.08 -10.82 -19.90
C ASN A 186 -3.64 -9.40 -20.12
N PRO A 187 -4.98 -9.26 -20.23
CA PRO A 187 -5.62 -7.98 -20.47
C PRO A 187 -5.56 -7.01 -19.27
N ASP A 188 -5.14 -7.45 -18.08
CA ASP A 188 -4.93 -6.61 -16.90
C ASP A 188 -3.62 -5.81 -17.00
N LYS A 189 -2.60 -6.39 -17.65
CA LYS A 189 -1.22 -5.85 -17.65
C LYS A 189 -1.07 -4.41 -18.13
N PRO A 190 -1.82 -3.91 -19.14
CA PRO A 190 -1.77 -2.49 -19.53
C PRO A 190 -2.09 -1.50 -18.42
N PHE A 191 -2.80 -1.95 -17.35
CA PHE A 191 -3.18 -1.14 -16.20
C PHE A 191 -2.14 -1.17 -15.06
N TRP A 192 -1.10 -2.02 -15.12
CA TRP A 192 -0.13 -2.19 -14.04
C TRP A 192 0.99 -1.15 -14.10
N ASN A 193 0.62 0.11 -14.07
CA ASN A 193 1.50 1.26 -13.94
C ASN A 193 0.72 2.46 -13.37
N VAL A 194 1.44 3.41 -12.79
CA VAL A 194 0.83 4.55 -12.09
C VAL A 194 -0.14 5.33 -12.98
N ARG A 195 0.25 5.64 -14.22
CA ARG A 195 -0.58 6.47 -15.11
C ARG A 195 -1.88 5.78 -15.51
N SER A 196 -1.80 4.55 -16.00
CA SER A 196 -3.01 3.81 -16.41
C SER A 196 -3.91 3.48 -15.23
N ASP A 197 -3.34 3.26 -14.03
CA ASP A 197 -4.07 3.10 -12.78
C ASP A 197 -4.90 4.37 -12.50
N LEU A 198 -4.26 5.55 -12.47
CA LEU A 198 -4.95 6.83 -12.24
C LEU A 198 -5.99 7.16 -13.31
N ASP A 199 -5.67 6.96 -14.59
CA ASP A 199 -6.60 7.20 -15.70
C ASP A 199 -7.85 6.31 -15.58
N SER A 200 -7.67 5.03 -15.22
CA SER A 200 -8.77 4.09 -15.03
C SER A 200 -9.65 4.47 -13.85
N LEU A 201 -9.05 4.83 -12.72
CA LEU A 201 -9.78 5.21 -11.51
C LEU A 201 -10.48 6.57 -11.66
N GLY A 202 -9.88 7.53 -12.35
CA GLY A 202 -10.53 8.79 -12.72
C GLY A 202 -11.78 8.56 -13.57
N ALA A 203 -11.71 7.64 -14.54
CA ALA A 203 -12.86 7.25 -15.34
C ALA A 203 -13.95 6.56 -14.49
N VAL A 204 -13.57 5.72 -13.52
CA VAL A 204 -14.49 5.09 -12.56
C VAL A 204 -15.20 6.14 -11.73
N VAL A 205 -14.47 7.06 -11.10
CA VAL A 205 -15.03 8.15 -10.28
C VAL A 205 -16.06 8.96 -11.10
N ARG A 206 -15.69 9.38 -12.31
CA ARG A 206 -16.58 10.14 -13.20
C ARG A 206 -17.85 9.37 -13.53
N ARG A 207 -17.72 8.10 -13.93
CA ARG A 207 -18.88 7.26 -14.29
C ARG A 207 -19.78 6.99 -13.09
N TRP A 208 -19.17 6.76 -11.92
CA TRP A 208 -19.91 6.56 -10.67
C TRP A 208 -20.70 7.81 -10.29
N LEU A 209 -20.07 9.00 -10.27
CA LEU A 209 -20.74 10.28 -9.97
C LEU A 209 -21.91 10.55 -10.92
N THR A 210 -21.75 10.23 -12.20
CA THR A 210 -22.82 10.36 -13.20
C THR A 210 -23.96 9.37 -12.95
N ARG A 211 -23.64 8.09 -12.74
CA ARG A 211 -24.63 7.02 -12.55
C ARG A 211 -25.45 7.19 -11.28
N HIS A 212 -24.83 7.71 -10.23
CA HIS A 212 -25.47 7.91 -8.93
C HIS A 212 -25.95 9.35 -8.71
N GLU A 213 -25.85 10.22 -9.72
CA GLU A 213 -26.30 11.63 -9.67
C GLU A 213 -25.67 12.42 -8.51
N ARG A 214 -24.34 12.25 -8.30
CA ARG A 214 -23.62 12.77 -7.14
C ARG A 214 -22.54 13.82 -7.48
N TRP A 215 -22.68 14.50 -8.64
CA TRP A 215 -21.71 15.54 -9.07
C TRP A 215 -21.59 16.74 -8.14
N SER A 216 -22.64 17.05 -7.39
CA SER A 216 -22.65 18.14 -6.42
C SER A 216 -22.26 17.73 -4.99
N ALA A 217 -21.96 16.44 -4.76
CA ALA A 217 -21.52 15.96 -3.45
C ALA A 217 -20.06 16.35 -3.18
N PRO A 218 -19.70 16.70 -1.92
CA PRO A 218 -18.30 16.79 -1.53
C PRO A 218 -17.59 15.44 -1.74
N VAL A 219 -16.52 15.43 -2.55
CA VAL A 219 -15.76 14.21 -2.88
C VAL A 219 -14.53 14.12 -1.99
N PHE A 220 -14.35 12.96 -1.37
CA PHE A 220 -13.16 12.62 -0.58
C PHE A 220 -12.48 11.39 -1.18
N LEU A 221 -11.16 11.33 -1.06
CA LEU A 221 -10.39 10.13 -1.42
C LEU A 221 -9.73 9.57 -0.17
N VAL A 222 -9.83 8.25 -0.01
CA VAL A 222 -9.22 7.53 1.11
C VAL A 222 -8.28 6.47 0.53
N GLY A 223 -7.00 6.52 0.93
CA GLY A 223 -6.00 5.60 0.41
C GLY A 223 -5.09 5.02 1.48
N GLU A 224 -4.86 3.69 1.43
CA GLU A 224 -3.91 3.01 2.31
C GLU A 224 -2.67 2.57 1.55
N SER A 225 -1.48 2.76 2.16
CA SER A 225 -0.21 2.31 1.60
C SER A 225 0.08 2.96 0.23
N TYR A 226 0.34 2.18 -0.84
CA TYR A 226 0.37 2.68 -2.21
C TYR A 226 -0.94 3.39 -2.61
N GLY A 227 -2.08 3.03 -1.99
CA GLY A 227 -3.34 3.77 -2.13
C GLY A 227 -3.26 5.22 -1.67
N GLY A 228 -2.33 5.57 -0.77
CA GLY A 228 -2.03 6.95 -0.39
C GLY A 228 -1.40 7.74 -1.55
N LEU A 229 -0.40 7.17 -2.24
CA LEU A 229 0.13 7.72 -3.50
C LEU A 229 -0.99 7.86 -4.53
N ARG A 230 -1.79 6.81 -4.70
CA ARG A 230 -2.94 6.79 -5.62
C ARG A 230 -3.93 7.92 -5.30
N ALA A 231 -4.35 8.07 -4.05
CA ALA A 231 -5.32 9.09 -3.65
C ALA A 231 -4.80 10.51 -3.87
N THR A 232 -3.54 10.79 -3.55
CA THR A 232 -2.93 12.11 -3.77
C THR A 232 -2.78 12.45 -5.24
N ALA A 233 -2.24 11.53 -6.04
CA ALA A 233 -2.06 11.75 -7.47
C ALA A 233 -3.41 11.78 -8.22
N LEU A 234 -4.40 10.98 -7.77
CA LEU A 234 -5.75 10.99 -8.35
C LEU A 234 -6.48 12.30 -8.04
N ALA A 235 -6.29 12.93 -6.87
CA ALA A 235 -6.89 14.22 -6.55
C ALA A 235 -6.53 15.28 -7.60
N HIS A 236 -5.24 15.38 -7.93
CA HIS A 236 -4.75 16.30 -8.96
C HIS A 236 -5.27 15.95 -10.37
N SER A 237 -5.24 14.66 -10.76
CA SER A 237 -5.70 14.24 -12.08
C SER A 237 -7.22 14.34 -12.25
N LEU A 238 -8.01 14.11 -11.19
CA LEU A 238 -9.47 14.31 -11.21
C LEU A 238 -9.83 15.76 -11.52
N GLU A 239 -9.14 16.71 -10.92
CA GLU A 239 -9.39 18.12 -11.20
C GLU A 239 -9.02 18.49 -12.64
N ARG A 240 -7.82 18.13 -13.06
CA ARG A 240 -7.29 18.50 -14.39
C ARG A 240 -8.00 17.79 -15.54
N ASP A 241 -8.27 16.48 -15.41
CA ASP A 241 -8.69 15.63 -16.52
C ASP A 241 -10.19 15.28 -16.48
N VAL A 242 -10.84 15.41 -15.32
CA VAL A 242 -12.25 15.03 -15.09
C VAL A 242 -13.12 16.22 -14.70
N GLY A 243 -12.54 17.27 -14.11
CA GLY A 243 -13.27 18.44 -13.60
C GLY A 243 -13.91 18.20 -12.24
N VAL A 244 -13.30 17.34 -11.40
CA VAL A 244 -13.75 17.03 -10.04
C VAL A 244 -12.68 17.50 -9.06
N SER A 245 -12.98 18.56 -8.29
CA SER A 245 -12.13 18.98 -7.18
C SER A 245 -12.48 18.19 -5.92
N VAL A 246 -11.48 17.72 -5.19
CA VAL A 246 -11.67 16.94 -3.96
C VAL A 246 -11.81 17.86 -2.75
N SER A 247 -12.74 17.53 -1.84
CA SER A 247 -12.95 18.26 -0.59
C SER A 247 -11.96 17.86 0.51
N GLY A 248 -11.35 16.67 0.38
CA GLY A 248 -10.34 16.22 1.32
C GLY A 248 -9.78 14.83 1.02
N LEU A 249 -8.71 14.51 1.75
CA LEU A 249 -7.94 13.27 1.64
C LEU A 249 -7.78 12.65 3.02
N VAL A 250 -7.92 11.32 3.11
CA VAL A 250 -7.51 10.55 4.28
C VAL A 250 -6.49 9.50 3.82
N LEU A 251 -5.27 9.61 4.30
CA LEU A 251 -4.14 8.78 3.90
C LEU A 251 -3.74 7.90 5.08
N ILE A 252 -3.94 6.59 4.93
CA ILE A 252 -3.72 5.60 5.99
C ILE A 252 -2.41 4.86 5.70
N SER A 253 -1.45 4.93 6.62
CA SER A 253 -0.11 4.34 6.44
C SER A 253 0.46 4.57 5.03
N PRO A 254 0.47 5.82 4.51
CA PRO A 254 0.67 6.08 3.09
C PRO A 254 2.13 5.90 2.67
N ALA A 255 2.33 5.39 1.45
CA ALA A 255 3.61 5.43 0.74
C ALA A 255 3.61 6.66 -0.19
N LEU A 256 3.89 7.86 0.34
CA LEU A 256 3.86 9.10 -0.43
C LEU A 256 5.08 9.28 -1.33
N ASP A 257 6.22 8.77 -0.91
CA ASP A 257 7.45 8.74 -1.72
C ASP A 257 8.15 7.39 -1.52
N ILE A 258 8.09 6.56 -2.55
CA ILE A 258 8.69 5.21 -2.54
C ILE A 258 10.23 5.30 -2.44
N ALA A 259 10.85 6.35 -3.00
CA ALA A 259 12.30 6.47 -2.99
C ALA A 259 12.87 6.68 -1.59
N VAL A 260 12.19 7.47 -0.75
CA VAL A 260 12.66 7.70 0.63
C VAL A 260 12.41 6.50 1.55
N LEU A 261 11.50 5.60 1.18
CA LEU A 261 11.20 4.37 1.93
C LEU A 261 12.10 3.20 1.51
N HIS A 262 12.71 3.26 0.32
CA HIS A 262 13.49 2.15 -0.22
C HIS A 262 14.89 2.12 0.43
N PRO A 263 15.29 1.01 1.09
CA PRO A 263 16.63 0.88 1.68
C PRO A 263 17.68 0.74 0.57
N ASP A 264 18.58 1.72 0.49
CA ASP A 264 19.74 1.74 -0.38
C ASP A 264 20.94 2.30 0.38
N ILE A 265 22.17 1.97 -0.07
CA ILE A 265 23.41 2.48 0.58
C ILE A 265 23.51 4.02 0.53
N SER A 266 22.96 4.62 -0.50
CA SER A 266 22.92 6.07 -0.69
C SER A 266 21.76 6.74 0.06
N ASN A 267 20.73 5.98 0.46
CA ASN A 267 19.58 6.49 1.17
C ASN A 267 19.75 6.37 2.69
N THR A 268 20.11 7.47 3.35
CA THR A 268 20.19 7.53 4.82
C THR A 268 18.85 7.80 5.50
N LEU A 269 17.83 8.24 4.74
CA LEU A 269 16.51 8.56 5.28
C LEU A 269 15.72 7.30 5.64
N ALA A 270 15.72 6.26 4.78
CA ALA A 270 14.98 5.03 5.05
C ALA A 270 15.29 4.40 6.42
N PRO A 271 16.55 4.15 6.81
CA PRO A 271 16.85 3.64 8.15
C PRO A 271 16.53 4.65 9.25
N ALA A 272 16.64 5.96 9.00
CA ALA A 272 16.29 6.98 9.98
C ALA A 272 14.78 6.98 10.27
N PHE A 273 13.95 6.83 9.25
CA PHE A 273 12.48 6.77 9.42
C PHE A 273 12.02 5.49 10.12
N ALA A 274 12.72 4.37 9.95
CA ALA A 274 12.39 3.11 10.61
C ALA A 274 12.77 3.09 12.10
N LEU A 275 13.79 3.83 12.50
CA LEU A 275 14.37 3.76 13.84
C LEU A 275 13.34 3.99 14.97
N PRO A 276 12.45 5.00 14.94
CA PRO A 276 11.47 5.20 16.00
C PRO A 276 10.42 4.08 16.09
N SER A 277 10.04 3.48 14.94
CA SER A 277 9.16 2.31 14.93
C SER A 277 9.83 1.07 15.54
N TYR A 278 11.13 0.86 15.29
CA TYR A 278 11.90 -0.19 15.97
C TYR A 278 11.95 0.02 17.48
N ALA A 279 12.29 1.23 17.91
CA ALA A 279 12.36 1.56 19.33
C ALA A 279 11.02 1.37 20.03
N ALA A 280 9.92 1.78 19.38
CA ALA A 280 8.58 1.61 19.89
C ALA A 280 8.17 0.12 19.99
N ALA A 281 8.50 -0.68 18.97
CA ALA A 281 8.23 -2.12 18.96
C ALA A 281 9.05 -2.85 20.04
N PHE A 282 10.33 -2.52 20.18
CA PHE A 282 11.18 -3.07 21.24
C PHE A 282 10.63 -2.76 22.64
N ALA A 283 10.27 -1.50 22.90
CA ALA A 283 9.68 -1.10 24.18
C ALA A 283 8.39 -1.86 24.49
N ALA A 284 7.47 -1.95 23.50
CA ALA A 284 6.21 -2.67 23.63
C ALA A 284 6.41 -4.17 23.93
N LEU A 285 7.37 -4.83 23.26
CA LEU A 285 7.66 -6.25 23.45
C LEU A 285 8.45 -6.55 24.72
N SER A 286 9.16 -5.56 25.28
CA SER A 286 9.92 -5.68 26.53
C SER A 286 9.09 -5.38 27.77
N GLY A 287 7.81 -4.98 27.61
CA GLY A 287 6.98 -4.56 28.71
C GLY A 287 7.43 -3.23 29.37
N ALA A 288 8.35 -2.52 28.72
CA ALA A 288 8.74 -1.19 29.16
C ALA A 288 7.63 -0.20 28.79
N GLU A 289 7.30 0.72 29.69
CA GLU A 289 6.38 1.80 29.37
C GLU A 289 7.01 2.66 28.25
N SER A 290 6.51 2.51 27.03
CA SER A 290 6.86 3.40 25.93
C SER A 290 6.09 4.71 26.12
N GLY A 291 6.59 5.55 27.02
CA GLY A 291 6.04 6.89 27.20
C GLY A 291 6.24 7.77 25.97
N PRO A 292 5.46 8.85 25.80
CA PRO A 292 5.63 9.81 24.71
C PRO A 292 7.06 10.36 24.59
N GLU A 293 7.77 10.48 25.72
CA GLU A 293 9.16 10.97 25.78
C GLU A 293 10.16 10.02 25.12
N THR A 294 10.00 8.70 25.26
CA THR A 294 10.87 7.70 24.63
C THR A 294 10.75 7.76 23.10
N GLY A 295 9.52 7.88 22.60
CA GLY A 295 9.25 8.05 21.18
C GLY A 295 9.86 9.34 20.63
N ALA A 296 9.62 10.48 21.30
CA ALA A 296 10.16 11.78 20.90
C ALA A 296 11.71 11.81 20.94
N ALA A 297 12.33 11.11 21.88
CA ALA A 297 13.79 10.98 21.93
C ALA A 297 14.35 10.17 20.75
N ALA A 298 13.68 9.07 20.37
CA ALA A 298 14.05 8.27 19.21
C ALA A 298 13.89 9.07 17.90
N GLU A 299 12.80 9.84 17.75
CA GLU A 299 12.57 10.71 16.60
C GLU A 299 13.65 11.80 16.47
N ARG A 300 13.97 12.48 17.59
CA ARG A 300 15.04 13.48 17.59
C ARG A 300 16.38 12.88 17.20
N PHE A 301 16.76 11.76 17.79
CA PHE A 301 17.99 11.06 17.44
C PHE A 301 18.01 10.64 15.97
N ALA A 302 16.90 10.09 15.45
CA ALA A 302 16.77 9.65 14.06
C ALA A 302 17.04 10.77 13.06
N LEU A 303 16.51 11.99 13.32
CA LEU A 303 16.62 13.15 12.41
C LEU A 303 17.85 14.05 12.73
N SER A 304 18.72 13.68 13.65
CA SER A 304 19.94 14.44 13.98
C SER A 304 21.18 13.53 13.94
N ASP A 305 21.65 13.09 15.09
CA ASP A 305 22.92 12.36 15.25
C ASP A 305 22.94 11.06 14.43
N TYR A 306 21.81 10.39 14.27
CA TYR A 306 21.74 9.15 13.49
C TYR A 306 21.97 9.43 12.00
N LEU A 307 21.28 10.42 11.41
CA LEU A 307 21.49 10.80 10.00
C LEU A 307 22.93 11.24 9.74
N VAL A 308 23.47 12.10 10.61
CA VAL A 308 24.86 12.59 10.52
C VAL A 308 25.85 11.43 10.67
N GLY A 309 25.60 10.55 11.64
CA GLY A 309 26.42 9.36 11.87
C GLY A 309 26.41 8.43 10.67
N LEU A 310 25.26 8.13 10.07
CA LEU A 310 25.15 7.31 8.87
C LEU A 310 25.88 7.90 7.66
N ALA A 311 25.77 9.21 7.46
CA ALA A 311 26.44 9.92 6.36
C ALA A 311 27.97 9.98 6.56
N GLY A 312 28.44 10.06 7.80
CA GLY A 312 29.85 10.15 8.14
C GLY A 312 30.59 8.82 8.30
N LEU A 313 29.90 7.67 8.26
CA LEU A 313 30.50 6.35 8.50
C LEU A 313 31.53 5.97 7.42
N LYS A 314 32.75 5.68 7.89
CA LYS A 314 33.86 5.18 7.06
C LYS A 314 34.11 3.70 7.38
N GLY A 315 33.89 2.82 6.41
CA GLY A 315 34.16 1.38 6.57
C GLY A 315 33.21 0.69 7.55
N ILE A 316 33.67 -0.36 8.23
CA ILE A 316 32.92 -1.10 9.27
C ILE A 316 33.29 -0.49 10.63
N PRO A 317 32.32 -0.04 11.44
CA PRO A 317 32.60 0.53 12.76
C PRO A 317 33.22 -0.49 13.71
N ASN A 318 33.92 -0.01 14.72
CA ASN A 318 34.42 -0.86 15.82
C ASN A 318 33.26 -1.32 16.72
N ALA A 319 33.42 -2.46 17.39
CA ALA A 319 32.38 -3.00 18.27
C ALA A 319 32.03 -2.08 19.46
N GLY A 320 32.99 -1.27 19.91
CA GLY A 320 32.81 -0.30 21.00
C GLY A 320 32.49 1.13 20.55
N ASP A 321 32.09 1.32 19.29
CA ASP A 321 31.70 2.63 18.77
C ASP A 321 30.43 3.15 19.47
N PRO A 322 30.45 4.34 20.10
CA PRO A 322 29.31 4.89 20.83
C PRO A 322 28.05 5.06 19.96
N PHE A 323 28.23 5.34 18.67
CA PHE A 323 27.11 5.44 17.71
C PHE A 323 26.41 4.09 17.53
N ILE A 324 27.16 3.00 17.36
CA ILE A 324 26.64 1.64 17.27
C ILE A 324 25.96 1.22 18.58
N ALA A 325 26.58 1.50 19.72
CA ALA A 325 26.03 1.19 21.04
C ALA A 325 24.69 1.89 21.28
N ARG A 326 24.60 3.17 20.88
CA ARG A 326 23.33 3.93 21.05
C ARG A 326 22.20 3.39 20.19
N ILE A 327 22.47 2.98 18.95
CA ILE A 327 21.46 2.33 18.09
C ILE A 327 21.03 1.01 18.72
N ALA A 328 21.98 0.17 19.12
CA ALA A 328 21.73 -1.14 19.74
C ALA A 328 20.82 -1.04 20.97
N GLU A 329 21.11 -0.09 21.86
CA GLU A 329 20.29 0.22 23.04
C GLU A 329 18.86 0.59 22.68
N LEU A 330 18.69 1.50 21.70
CA LEU A 330 17.36 2.00 21.30
C LEU A 330 16.47 0.93 20.69
N ILE A 331 17.04 0.02 19.89
CA ILE A 331 16.26 -0.96 19.14
C ILE A 331 16.31 -2.37 19.72
N GLY A 332 17.04 -2.60 20.82
CA GLY A 332 17.12 -3.88 21.52
C GLY A 332 17.89 -4.98 20.80
N LEU A 333 18.70 -4.64 19.78
CA LEU A 333 19.56 -5.59 19.10
C LEU A 333 20.98 -5.58 19.68
N SER A 334 21.72 -6.69 19.50
CA SER A 334 23.13 -6.69 19.91
C SER A 334 23.97 -5.71 19.08
N GLY A 335 25.00 -5.12 19.72
CA GLY A 335 25.94 -4.23 19.04
C GLY A 335 26.62 -4.88 17.83
N ASP A 336 26.85 -6.20 17.86
CA ASP A 336 27.44 -6.94 16.74
C ASP A 336 26.52 -6.98 15.51
N ILE A 337 25.20 -7.14 15.70
CA ILE A 337 24.22 -7.07 14.61
C ILE A 337 24.23 -5.67 14.02
N VAL A 338 24.09 -4.63 14.85
CA VAL A 338 24.07 -3.24 14.40
C VAL A 338 25.37 -2.86 13.68
N ARG A 339 26.52 -3.31 14.19
CA ARG A 339 27.83 -3.12 13.55
C ARG A 339 27.92 -3.82 12.19
N ARG A 340 27.47 -5.08 12.10
CA ARG A 340 27.43 -5.84 10.84
C ARG A 340 26.60 -5.12 9.77
N GLU A 341 25.47 -4.57 10.16
CA GLU A 341 24.59 -3.77 9.28
C GLU A 341 25.08 -2.31 9.13
N ARG A 342 26.25 -1.98 9.70
CA ARG A 342 26.86 -0.64 9.59
C ARG A 342 25.93 0.47 10.09
N GLY A 343 25.16 0.19 11.13
CA GLY A 343 24.14 1.09 11.68
C GLY A 343 22.86 1.18 10.86
N ARG A 344 22.81 0.65 9.62
CA ARG A 344 21.63 0.65 8.72
C ARG A 344 20.89 -0.66 8.83
N VAL A 345 20.26 -0.92 9.97
CA VAL A 345 19.54 -2.17 10.20
C VAL A 345 18.32 -2.25 9.26
N PRO A 346 18.25 -3.23 8.32
CA PRO A 346 17.09 -3.41 7.48
C PRO A 346 15.87 -3.92 8.28
N ASN A 347 14.66 -3.58 7.84
CA ASN A 347 13.41 -4.01 8.49
C ASN A 347 13.35 -5.54 8.68
N GLN A 348 13.78 -6.30 7.66
CA GLN A 348 13.82 -7.77 7.71
C GLN A 348 14.83 -8.30 8.73
N VAL A 349 15.96 -7.61 8.91
CA VAL A 349 16.97 -7.99 9.93
C VAL A 349 16.40 -7.72 11.32
N PHE A 350 15.82 -6.53 11.55
CA PHE A 350 15.18 -6.21 12.82
C PHE A 350 14.10 -7.23 13.17
N ALA A 351 13.19 -7.53 12.24
CA ALA A 351 12.09 -8.48 12.44
C ALA A 351 12.57 -9.90 12.78
N ARG A 352 13.68 -10.35 12.20
CA ARG A 352 14.25 -11.69 12.44
C ARG A 352 15.07 -11.78 13.71
N GLU A 353 15.79 -10.71 14.07
CA GLU A 353 16.80 -10.78 15.13
C GLU A 353 16.26 -10.40 16.51
N LEU A 354 15.24 -9.52 16.62
CA LEU A 354 14.78 -9.03 17.91
C LEU A 354 14.23 -10.14 18.82
N ARG A 355 13.49 -11.10 18.26
CA ARG A 355 12.90 -12.23 19.01
C ARG A 355 13.52 -13.58 18.66
N ARG A 356 14.71 -13.57 18.06
CA ARG A 356 15.39 -14.79 17.62
C ARG A 356 15.66 -15.78 18.76
N ALA A 357 16.07 -15.30 19.93
CA ALA A 357 16.33 -16.15 21.10
C ALA A 357 15.07 -16.87 21.61
N GLN A 358 13.89 -16.34 21.32
CA GLN A 358 12.58 -16.94 21.62
C GLN A 358 12.10 -17.86 20.48
N GLY A 359 12.84 -17.99 19.39
CA GLY A 359 12.44 -18.75 18.21
C GLY A 359 11.27 -18.11 17.46
N GLU A 360 11.18 -16.79 17.45
CA GLU A 360 10.10 -16.02 16.84
C GLU A 360 10.60 -15.04 15.78
N ILE A 361 9.73 -14.73 14.81
CA ILE A 361 9.91 -13.66 13.82
C ILE A 361 8.77 -12.66 13.93
N LEU A 362 9.09 -11.38 13.83
CA LEU A 362 8.11 -10.28 13.84
C LEU A 362 7.53 -10.03 12.46
N SER A 363 6.34 -9.45 12.43
CA SER A 363 5.73 -8.92 11.21
C SER A 363 6.37 -7.59 10.82
N LEU A 364 6.49 -7.35 9.52
CA LEU A 364 6.79 -6.01 8.98
C LEU A 364 5.55 -5.11 9.01
N TYR A 365 4.36 -5.69 8.98
CA TYR A 365 3.09 -4.97 9.01
C TYR A 365 2.70 -4.51 10.43
N ASP A 366 3.08 -5.24 11.47
CA ASP A 366 2.98 -4.81 12.88
C ASP A 366 4.12 -5.47 13.67
N ALA A 367 5.16 -4.72 13.98
CA ALA A 367 6.36 -5.22 14.64
C ALA A 367 6.14 -5.69 16.10
N THR A 368 4.92 -5.59 16.63
CA THR A 368 4.55 -6.18 17.92
C THR A 368 3.90 -7.55 17.78
N VAL A 369 3.62 -8.00 16.56
CA VAL A 369 3.05 -9.31 16.28
C VAL A 369 4.16 -10.27 15.85
N ALA A 370 4.26 -11.39 16.57
CA ALA A 370 5.26 -12.43 16.31
C ALA A 370 4.58 -13.77 15.98
N ARG A 371 5.31 -14.62 15.27
CA ARG A 371 4.99 -16.03 15.13
C ARG A 371 6.23 -16.89 15.36
N PRO A 372 6.08 -18.16 15.77
CA PRO A 372 7.19 -19.10 15.84
C PRO A 372 7.88 -19.25 14.48
N THR A 373 9.22 -19.35 14.48
CA THR A 373 10.00 -19.73 13.30
C THR A 373 10.17 -21.25 13.23
N ARG A 374 10.51 -21.76 12.04
CA ARG A 374 10.98 -23.15 11.90
C ARG A 374 12.36 -23.31 12.55
N ALA A 375 12.70 -24.53 12.94
CA ALA A 375 14.01 -24.85 13.53
C ALA A 375 15.19 -24.46 12.62
N ASN A 376 14.99 -24.56 11.29
CA ASN A 376 15.94 -24.04 10.31
C ASN A 376 15.40 -22.71 9.71
N PRO A 377 16.00 -21.57 10.09
CA PRO A 377 15.56 -20.26 9.57
C PRO A 377 15.67 -20.10 8.05
N TRP A 378 16.52 -20.89 7.39
CA TRP A 378 16.70 -20.87 5.94
C TRP A 378 15.50 -21.49 5.19
N ASP A 379 14.73 -22.35 5.87
CA ASP A 379 13.53 -22.99 5.33
C ASP A 379 12.25 -22.25 5.70
N ASP A 380 12.38 -21.06 6.32
CA ASP A 380 11.23 -20.28 6.75
C ASP A 380 10.70 -19.40 5.61
N HIS A 381 9.80 -19.97 4.83
CA HIS A 381 9.08 -19.31 3.75
C HIS A 381 7.62 -18.99 4.12
N ALA A 382 7.27 -19.03 5.39
CA ALA A 382 5.88 -18.93 5.83
C ALA A 382 5.27 -17.52 5.69
N GLY A 383 6.03 -16.56 5.15
CA GLY A 383 5.53 -15.21 4.89
C GLY A 383 5.40 -14.31 6.14
N ASP A 384 4.70 -13.19 6.00
CA ASP A 384 4.54 -12.20 7.08
C ASP A 384 3.48 -12.65 8.10
N PRO A 385 3.75 -12.56 9.43
CA PRO A 385 2.84 -12.97 10.49
C PRO A 385 1.45 -12.30 10.50
N VAL A 386 1.32 -11.10 9.92
CA VAL A 386 0.06 -10.35 9.84
C VAL A 386 -0.54 -10.43 8.45
N LEU A 387 0.23 -10.13 7.40
CA LEU A 387 -0.32 -10.01 6.05
C LEU A 387 -0.87 -11.34 5.51
N ASP A 388 -0.10 -12.43 5.61
CA ASP A 388 -0.52 -13.68 4.96
C ASP A 388 -1.77 -14.31 5.62
N PRO A 389 -1.90 -14.37 6.96
CA PRO A 389 -3.16 -14.76 7.57
C PRO A 389 -4.32 -13.79 7.26
N ALA A 390 -4.05 -12.48 7.14
CA ALA A 390 -5.07 -11.50 6.79
C ALA A 390 -5.63 -11.74 5.38
N ILE A 391 -4.80 -12.06 4.39
CA ILE A 391 -5.26 -12.40 3.04
C ILE A 391 -6.29 -13.53 3.10
N ALA A 392 -5.98 -14.63 3.80
CA ALA A 392 -6.88 -15.76 3.92
C ALA A 392 -8.20 -15.40 4.65
N ALA A 393 -8.08 -14.62 5.72
CA ALA A 393 -9.24 -14.19 6.51
C ALA A 393 -10.18 -13.27 5.69
N TYR A 394 -9.62 -12.29 4.99
CA TYR A 394 -10.42 -11.40 4.15
C TYR A 394 -10.99 -12.09 2.91
N THR A 395 -10.29 -13.08 2.32
CA THR A 395 -10.82 -13.91 1.24
C THR A 395 -12.07 -14.65 1.71
N ALA A 396 -11.95 -15.41 2.80
CA ALA A 396 -13.07 -16.18 3.34
C ALA A 396 -14.26 -15.27 3.75
N ALA A 397 -13.95 -14.12 4.36
CA ALA A 397 -14.96 -13.15 4.76
C ALA A 397 -15.69 -12.55 3.55
N PHE A 398 -14.96 -12.14 2.51
CA PHE A 398 -15.58 -11.48 1.36
C PHE A 398 -16.37 -12.47 0.48
N ASP A 399 -15.83 -13.67 0.26
CA ASP A 399 -16.50 -14.72 -0.53
C ASP A 399 -17.81 -15.20 0.12
N SER A 400 -17.92 -15.12 1.46
CA SER A 400 -19.20 -15.31 2.16
C SER A 400 -20.09 -14.08 2.08
N TYR A 401 -19.51 -12.88 2.31
CA TYR A 401 -20.27 -11.63 2.38
C TYR A 401 -20.91 -11.20 1.06
N ALA A 402 -20.20 -11.37 -0.04
CA ALA A 402 -20.68 -10.95 -1.35
C ALA A 402 -22.01 -11.63 -1.77
N PRO A 403 -22.17 -12.97 -1.71
CA PRO A 403 -23.44 -13.61 -2.05
C PRO A 403 -24.51 -13.47 -0.97
N GLU A 404 -24.15 -13.44 0.31
CA GLU A 404 -25.12 -13.45 1.42
C GLU A 404 -25.70 -12.07 1.72
N ALA A 405 -24.84 -11.04 1.79
CA ALA A 405 -25.25 -9.69 2.18
C ALA A 405 -25.42 -8.76 0.99
N LEU A 406 -24.49 -8.79 0.02
CA LEU A 406 -24.57 -7.93 -1.16
C LEU A 406 -25.44 -8.53 -2.27
N GLY A 407 -25.82 -9.82 -2.17
CA GLY A 407 -26.54 -10.52 -3.23
C GLY A 407 -25.73 -10.74 -4.52
N TYR A 408 -24.43 -10.45 -4.48
CA TYR A 408 -23.53 -10.52 -5.63
C TYR A 408 -22.94 -11.94 -5.76
N ARG A 409 -23.51 -12.73 -6.67
CA ARG A 409 -23.17 -14.15 -6.84
C ARG A 409 -22.32 -14.34 -8.09
N THR A 410 -21.13 -14.92 -7.92
CA THR A 410 -20.23 -15.29 -9.00
C THR A 410 -19.35 -16.47 -8.57
N GLU A 411 -18.88 -17.26 -9.53
CA GLU A 411 -17.88 -18.32 -9.31
C GLU A 411 -16.43 -17.81 -9.54
N GLN A 412 -16.28 -16.54 -9.93
CA GLN A 412 -14.94 -15.97 -10.08
C GLN A 412 -14.31 -15.76 -8.70
N PRO A 413 -13.02 -16.09 -8.52
CA PRO A 413 -12.33 -15.87 -7.25
C PRO A 413 -12.15 -14.37 -6.99
N TYR A 414 -12.41 -13.93 -5.76
CA TYR A 414 -12.10 -12.58 -5.33
C TYR A 414 -10.62 -12.44 -5.00
N ARG A 415 -9.89 -11.64 -5.78
CA ARG A 415 -8.44 -11.50 -5.67
C ARG A 415 -8.08 -10.43 -4.62
N VAL A 416 -8.00 -10.84 -3.34
CA VAL A 416 -7.67 -9.95 -2.20
C VAL A 416 -6.31 -9.26 -2.40
N LEU A 417 -5.29 -10.04 -2.78
CA LEU A 417 -3.95 -9.54 -3.10
C LEU A 417 -3.37 -10.28 -4.31
N ALA A 418 -3.34 -9.62 -5.44
CA ALA A 418 -2.75 -10.10 -6.68
C ALA A 418 -1.23 -9.81 -6.68
N ARG A 419 -0.43 -10.76 -6.17
CA ARG A 419 1.04 -10.59 -6.00
C ARG A 419 1.78 -10.40 -7.32
N GLU A 420 1.25 -10.93 -8.43
CA GLU A 420 1.78 -10.71 -9.78
C GLU A 420 1.69 -9.25 -10.19
N VAL A 421 0.62 -8.53 -9.81
CA VAL A 421 0.50 -7.08 -10.07
C VAL A 421 1.65 -6.34 -9.40
N SER A 422 1.93 -6.62 -8.12
CA SER A 422 3.04 -5.98 -7.40
C SER A 422 4.40 -6.29 -8.03
N ARG A 423 4.62 -7.53 -8.45
CA ARG A 423 5.90 -7.97 -9.04
C ARG A 423 6.16 -7.40 -10.41
N GLU A 424 5.11 -7.26 -11.22
CA GLU A 424 5.20 -6.80 -12.61
C GLU A 424 4.81 -5.33 -12.78
N TRP A 425 4.61 -4.62 -11.66
CA TRP A 425 4.26 -3.21 -11.71
C TRP A 425 5.34 -2.38 -12.37
N ASN A 426 4.97 -1.65 -13.42
CA ASN A 426 5.90 -0.82 -14.16
C ASN A 426 6.07 0.55 -13.49
N TRP A 427 7.11 0.66 -12.66
CA TRP A 427 7.51 1.91 -12.02
C TRP A 427 8.21 2.89 -12.99
N ASP A 428 8.76 2.40 -14.10
CA ASP A 428 9.49 3.24 -15.07
C ASP A 428 8.56 4.09 -15.93
N ALA A 429 7.32 3.66 -16.14
CA ALA A 429 6.30 4.49 -16.74
C ALA A 429 6.04 5.78 -15.94
N ALA A 430 6.40 5.80 -14.65
CA ALA A 430 6.40 6.96 -13.79
C ALA A 430 7.68 7.82 -13.89
N ARG A 431 8.79 7.32 -14.51
CA ARG A 431 10.09 8.02 -14.61
C ARG A 431 10.22 8.91 -15.85
N GLY A 432 9.38 8.71 -16.85
CA GLY A 432 9.52 9.34 -18.19
C GLY A 432 8.77 10.65 -18.38
N GLY A 433 8.53 11.43 -17.37
CA GLY A 433 7.78 12.70 -17.43
C GLY A 433 7.12 13.04 -16.10
N GLU A 434 5.99 13.72 -16.10
CA GLU A 434 5.24 14.18 -14.90
C GLU A 434 4.79 13.07 -13.91
N GLY A 435 5.28 11.84 -14.04
CA GLY A 435 4.92 10.66 -13.24
C GLY A 435 6.06 10.06 -12.42
N GLY A 436 7.09 10.83 -12.05
CA GLY A 436 8.23 10.35 -11.27
C GLY A 436 7.91 9.90 -9.84
N LEU A 437 8.93 9.41 -9.14
CA LEU A 437 8.81 8.95 -7.74
C LEU A 437 8.29 10.04 -6.79
N GLY A 438 8.43 11.33 -7.14
CA GLY A 438 7.87 12.48 -6.40
C GLY A 438 6.43 12.85 -6.78
N LEU A 439 5.76 12.10 -7.65
CA LEU A 439 4.42 12.45 -8.17
C LEU A 439 3.39 12.72 -7.06
N ALA A 440 3.37 11.91 -6.02
CA ALA A 440 2.37 12.07 -4.95
C ALA A 440 2.58 13.37 -4.19
N LEU A 441 3.83 13.75 -3.91
CA LEU A 441 4.14 15.00 -3.20
C LEU A 441 3.82 16.23 -4.05
N SER A 442 4.29 16.27 -5.31
CA SER A 442 3.97 17.38 -6.22
C SER A 442 2.46 17.51 -6.45
N SER A 443 1.76 16.41 -6.67
CA SER A 443 0.30 16.40 -6.79
C SER A 443 -0.41 16.91 -5.53
N LEU A 444 0.11 16.56 -4.35
CA LEU A 444 -0.43 17.02 -3.08
C LEU A 444 -0.20 18.53 -2.91
N GLU A 445 1.01 19.02 -3.23
CA GLU A 445 1.34 20.44 -3.21
C GLU A 445 0.43 21.24 -4.14
N ASP A 446 0.29 20.80 -5.39
CA ASP A 446 -0.59 21.43 -6.38
C ASP A 446 -2.04 21.48 -5.91
N THR A 447 -2.57 20.36 -5.39
CA THR A 447 -3.94 20.30 -4.85
C THR A 447 -4.13 21.27 -3.69
N LEU A 448 -3.19 21.32 -2.74
CA LEU A 448 -3.28 22.19 -1.57
C LEU A 448 -3.04 23.67 -1.89
N LEU A 449 -2.24 23.98 -2.93
CA LEU A 449 -2.02 25.34 -3.40
C LEU A 449 -3.22 25.89 -4.17
N GLN A 450 -3.85 25.06 -5.02
CA GLN A 450 -5.04 25.43 -5.77
C GLN A 450 -6.28 25.52 -4.87
N HIS A 451 -6.39 24.62 -3.90
CA HIS A 451 -7.50 24.53 -2.96
C HIS A 451 -7.00 24.49 -1.51
N PRO A 452 -6.59 25.61 -0.92
CA PRO A 452 -6.08 25.67 0.46
C PRO A 452 -7.08 25.20 1.53
N ALA A 453 -8.36 25.09 1.18
CA ALA A 453 -9.43 24.56 2.03
C ALA A 453 -9.56 23.03 1.96
N THR A 454 -8.80 22.35 1.09
CA THR A 454 -8.77 20.88 1.02
C THR A 454 -8.26 20.33 2.34
N ARG A 455 -9.03 19.43 2.93
CA ARG A 455 -8.74 18.84 4.24
C ARG A 455 -7.87 17.60 4.07
N LEU A 456 -6.85 17.46 4.89
CA LEU A 456 -5.93 16.32 4.84
C LEU A 456 -5.72 15.72 6.22
N LEU A 457 -5.97 14.41 6.35
CA LEU A 457 -5.61 13.59 7.49
C LEU A 457 -4.62 12.51 7.04
N ILE A 458 -3.47 12.44 7.69
CA ILE A 458 -2.49 11.36 7.54
C ILE A 458 -2.47 10.56 8.84
N ALA A 459 -2.78 9.28 8.75
CA ALA A 459 -2.96 8.34 9.84
C ALA A 459 -1.95 7.19 9.71
N ASN A 460 -1.04 7.05 10.66
CA ASN A 460 -0.02 6.00 10.64
C ASN A 460 -0.11 5.08 11.86
N GLY A 461 0.35 3.84 11.71
CA GLY A 461 0.60 2.94 12.83
C GLY A 461 2.00 3.13 13.42
N ARG A 462 2.10 3.08 14.76
CA ARG A 462 3.35 3.26 15.50
C ARG A 462 4.39 2.19 15.19
N TYR A 463 3.93 0.94 14.95
CA TYR A 463 4.77 -0.24 14.79
C TYR A 463 4.89 -0.70 13.33
N ASP A 464 4.50 0.18 12.40
CA ASP A 464 4.60 -0.05 10.96
C ASP A 464 6.05 0.02 10.50
N LEU A 465 6.56 -1.07 9.91
CA LEU A 465 7.89 -1.13 9.30
C LEU A 465 7.84 -1.08 7.78
N VAL A 466 6.64 -1.11 7.18
CA VAL A 466 6.44 -0.98 5.72
C VAL A 466 6.49 0.50 5.31
N THR A 467 5.69 1.32 6.01
CA THR A 467 5.63 2.78 5.82
C THR A 467 5.76 3.48 7.18
N PRO A 468 6.97 3.55 7.76
CA PRO A 468 7.19 4.10 9.08
C PRO A 468 6.63 5.51 9.22
N TYR A 469 5.94 5.78 10.33
CA TYR A 469 5.21 7.03 10.55
C TYR A 469 6.06 8.31 10.46
N LEU A 470 7.35 8.21 10.81
CA LEU A 470 8.26 9.35 10.75
C LEU A 470 8.50 9.81 9.30
N ALA A 471 8.40 8.91 8.31
CA ALA A 471 8.47 9.29 6.90
C ALA A 471 7.33 10.23 6.51
N SER A 472 6.09 9.91 6.89
CA SER A 472 4.93 10.78 6.61
C SER A 472 5.09 12.14 7.27
N ARG A 473 5.53 12.19 8.52
CA ARG A 473 5.76 13.43 9.26
C ARG A 473 6.83 14.29 8.58
N TRP A 474 7.97 13.68 8.27
CA TRP A 474 9.08 14.38 7.60
C TRP A 474 8.64 14.92 6.23
N LEU A 475 7.91 14.12 5.42
CA LEU A 475 7.44 14.54 4.10
C LEU A 475 6.47 15.72 4.19
N VAL A 476 5.59 15.76 5.18
CA VAL A 476 4.70 16.92 5.42
C VAL A 476 5.49 18.18 5.76
N ASP A 477 6.56 18.05 6.55
CA ASP A 477 7.45 19.16 6.89
C ASP A 477 8.20 19.71 5.66
N GLN A 478 8.41 18.88 4.61
CA GLN A 478 9.09 19.28 3.37
C GLN A 478 8.13 19.85 2.32
N LEU A 479 6.80 19.78 2.49
CA LEU A 479 5.85 20.30 1.49
C LEU A 479 6.08 21.81 1.23
N ALA A 480 6.16 22.17 -0.04
CA ALA A 480 6.33 23.56 -0.49
C ALA A 480 5.00 24.32 -0.49
N VAL A 481 4.30 24.32 0.65
CA VAL A 481 3.00 25.01 0.85
C VAL A 481 3.10 26.06 1.94
N PRO A 482 2.19 27.08 1.97
CA PRO A 482 2.15 28.06 3.02
C PRO A 482 2.06 27.45 4.43
N ALA A 483 2.70 28.07 5.43
CA ALA A 483 2.74 27.55 6.79
C ALA A 483 1.34 27.27 7.38
N ALA A 484 0.36 28.13 7.09
CA ALA A 484 -1.02 27.94 7.53
C ALA A 484 -1.68 26.70 6.94
N VAL A 485 -1.43 26.41 5.65
CA VAL A 485 -1.92 25.20 4.97
C VAL A 485 -1.27 23.96 5.58
N ARG A 486 0.06 24.00 5.79
CA ARG A 486 0.77 22.87 6.43
C ARG A 486 0.29 22.63 7.86
N ALA A 487 0.06 23.67 8.66
CA ALA A 487 -0.45 23.55 10.03
C ALA A 487 -1.86 22.97 10.12
N ALA A 488 -2.66 23.05 9.04
CA ALA A 488 -4.00 22.48 8.97
C ALA A 488 -4.00 20.97 8.63
N ILE A 489 -2.85 20.38 8.27
CA ILE A 489 -2.73 18.95 8.00
C ILE A 489 -2.80 18.17 9.31
N GLY A 490 -3.79 17.29 9.42
CA GLY A 490 -3.91 16.35 10.53
C GLY A 490 -2.88 15.24 10.41
N LEU A 491 -1.96 15.14 11.38
CA LEU A 491 -1.04 14.00 11.50
C LEU A 491 -1.39 13.22 12.75
N ARG A 492 -1.64 11.91 12.61
CA ARG A 492 -2.00 11.01 13.71
C ARG A 492 -1.14 9.75 13.67
N VAL A 493 -0.74 9.29 14.85
CA VAL A 493 -0.04 8.02 15.05
C VAL A 493 -0.83 7.20 16.06
N TYR A 494 -1.33 6.06 15.62
CA TYR A 494 -2.16 5.15 16.42
C TYR A 494 -1.37 3.93 16.88
N GLU A 495 -1.85 3.29 17.92
CA GLU A 495 -1.36 1.97 18.34
C GLU A 495 -1.69 0.93 17.27
N GLY A 496 -0.67 0.16 16.84
CA GLY A 496 -0.75 -0.83 15.78
C GLY A 496 0.29 -0.60 14.70
N GLY A 497 0.28 -1.46 13.71
CA GLY A 497 1.18 -1.40 12.57
C GLY A 497 0.53 -0.81 11.32
N HIS A 498 0.85 -1.34 10.15
CA HIS A 498 0.39 -0.87 8.84
C HIS A 498 -1.14 -0.85 8.74
N MET A 499 -1.78 -1.90 9.22
CA MET A 499 -3.23 -2.02 9.35
C MET A 499 -3.69 -1.74 10.80
N MET A 500 -3.34 -0.55 11.34
CA MET A 500 -3.60 -0.18 12.73
C MET A 500 -5.10 -0.28 13.10
N TYR A 501 -5.98 -0.13 12.12
CA TYR A 501 -7.43 -0.25 12.28
C TYR A 501 -7.91 -1.67 12.65
N MET A 502 -7.06 -2.70 12.54
CA MET A 502 -7.37 -4.02 13.06
C MET A 502 -7.48 -4.01 14.59
N ARG A 503 -6.88 -3.03 15.26
CA ARG A 503 -7.08 -2.79 16.70
C ARG A 503 -8.36 -1.97 16.92
N PRO A 504 -9.37 -2.48 17.65
CA PRO A 504 -10.65 -1.78 17.81
C PRO A 504 -10.54 -0.35 18.35
N LYS A 505 -9.61 -0.09 19.29
CA LYS A 505 -9.37 1.26 19.82
C LYS A 505 -8.82 2.21 18.77
N SER A 506 -7.86 1.78 17.98
CA SER A 506 -7.26 2.58 16.92
C SER A 506 -8.24 2.82 15.76
N ARG A 507 -9.07 1.82 15.43
CA ARG A 507 -10.16 1.97 14.45
C ARG A 507 -11.18 3.01 14.91
N ALA A 508 -11.59 2.98 16.18
CA ALA A 508 -12.51 3.96 16.73
C ALA A 508 -11.93 5.38 16.73
N ALA A 509 -10.66 5.53 17.12
CA ALA A 509 -9.97 6.82 17.08
C ALA A 509 -9.82 7.35 15.65
N LEU A 510 -9.45 6.50 14.68
CA LEU A 510 -9.39 6.86 13.26
C LEU A 510 -10.75 7.31 12.73
N ALA A 511 -11.85 6.63 13.11
CA ALA A 511 -13.20 7.02 12.71
C ALA A 511 -13.61 8.38 13.30
N ALA A 512 -13.23 8.67 14.54
CA ALA A 512 -13.49 9.97 15.17
C ALA A 512 -12.71 11.11 14.48
N ASP A 513 -11.39 10.94 14.27
CA ASP A 513 -10.57 11.93 13.56
C ASP A 513 -11.06 12.15 12.11
N ALA A 514 -11.51 11.09 11.43
CA ALA A 514 -12.11 11.20 10.11
C ALA A 514 -13.48 11.95 10.16
N ALA A 515 -14.34 11.63 11.13
CA ALA A 515 -15.62 12.34 11.29
C ALA A 515 -15.40 13.84 11.48
N ASP A 516 -14.44 14.25 12.30
CA ASP A 516 -14.06 15.64 12.47
C ASP A 516 -13.60 16.27 11.14
N LEU A 517 -12.80 15.55 10.35
CA LEU A 517 -12.37 16.02 9.04
C LEU A 517 -13.55 16.20 8.08
N PHE A 518 -14.50 15.28 8.03
CA PHE A 518 -15.62 15.31 7.08
C PHE A 518 -16.68 16.34 7.47
N THR A 519 -16.86 16.62 8.77
CA THR A 519 -17.93 17.48 9.29
C THR A 519 -17.48 18.90 9.60
N SER A 520 -16.16 19.16 9.81
CA SER A 520 -15.65 20.50 10.02
C SER A 520 -16.05 21.38 8.83
N GLN A 521 -16.83 22.45 9.11
CA GLN A 521 -17.09 23.45 8.10
C GLN A 521 -15.75 24.11 7.75
N SER A 522 -15.42 24.16 6.46
CA SER A 522 -14.35 25.02 5.98
C SER A 522 -14.65 26.42 6.52
N ALA A 523 -13.82 26.91 7.44
CA ALA A 523 -13.83 28.33 7.76
C ALA A 523 -13.44 29.04 6.45
N ALA A 524 -14.42 29.48 5.69
CA ALA A 524 -14.18 30.33 4.54
C ALA A 524 -13.33 31.52 5.06
N PRO A 525 -12.19 31.84 4.43
CA PRO A 525 -11.48 33.04 4.79
C PRO A 525 -12.47 34.19 4.66
N SER A 526 -12.73 34.88 5.76
CA SER A 526 -13.49 36.15 5.77
C SER A 526 -12.84 37.06 4.73
N ARG A 527 -13.58 37.40 3.68
CA ARG A 527 -13.17 38.34 2.64
C ARG A 527 -12.88 39.70 3.22
#